data_a43f4a034600e02563d6959d1d5c4a39
#
_entry.id   a43f4a034600e02563d6959d1d5c4a39
#
_cell.length_a   1.000
_cell.length_b   1.000
_cell.length_c   1.000
_cell.angle_alpha   90.00
_cell.angle_beta   90.00
_cell.angle_gamma   90.00
#
_symmetry.space_group_name_H-M   'P 1'
#
loop_
_entity.id
_entity.type
_entity.pdbx_description
1 polymer ?
#
loop_
_entity_poly.entity_id
_entity_poly.type
_entity_poly.pdbx_seq_one_letter_code
_entity_poly.pdbx_strand_id
1 'polypeptide(L)'
;RRSSDLFYDRVFDELHRYGIEPVVTLSHYETPLYLVQHYGSWRNRALIDFFARYCETVFRRYKGKVRYWMTFNEINETMNQSEPYHQAGVLFAEGEEHNAVKALVSHNMFLASAKAVQIGHAVDPENKIGCMIQYPTTYPRTCAPKDVLAQRFQMMPNYYYTDVMCRGHYTSLCTAQLRRMGTSVEMQPGDAELLAAGTVDYIAFSYYFSSVARATEDTDCCVERSNPYLQRTDWDWPIDPDGLRIALNELYDRYELPLFVVENGLGAIDTVEPDGSIQDDYRIRFLGSHIDALRQAIELDDVPVIGYTCWGPIDIISVGTGEMRKRYGFIYVDKKDDGSGTLARKKKKSFAWYKKVIASNGADTAL
;
A
#
# COMPACT_ATOMS: atom_id res chain seq x y z
N ARG A 1 27.88 5.37 4.19
CA ARG A 1 27.37 3.99 4.27
C ARG A 1 27.15 3.50 5.71
N ARG A 2 28.04 3.81 6.67
CA ARG A 2 27.90 3.35 8.07
C ARG A 2 26.86 4.12 8.91
N SER A 3 26.42 5.31 8.51
CA SER A 3 25.52 6.13 9.33
C SER A 3 24.04 5.69 9.24
N SER A 4 23.57 5.27 8.08
CA SER A 4 22.19 4.81 7.92
C SER A 4 21.94 3.46 8.59
N ASP A 5 22.89 2.53 8.47
CA ASP A 5 22.82 1.21 9.12
C ASP A 5 22.70 1.35 10.63
N LEU A 6 23.55 2.18 11.24
CA LEU A 6 23.54 2.49 12.68
C LEU A 6 22.27 3.25 13.11
N PHE A 7 21.66 4.01 12.21
CA PHE A 7 20.40 4.68 12.51
C PHE A 7 19.26 3.66 12.67
N TYR A 8 19.09 2.75 11.70
CA TYR A 8 18.04 1.72 11.77
C TYR A 8 18.29 0.69 12.89
N ASP A 9 19.53 0.35 13.20
CA ASP A 9 19.83 -0.45 14.40
C ASP A 9 19.22 0.17 15.65
N ARG A 10 19.42 1.48 15.87
CA ARG A 10 18.86 2.21 17.01
C ARG A 10 17.33 2.30 16.97
N VAL A 11 16.76 2.46 15.78
CA VAL A 11 15.29 2.48 15.60
C VAL A 11 14.70 1.15 16.03
N PHE A 12 15.23 0.03 15.52
CA PHE A 12 14.71 -1.29 15.86
C PHE A 12 14.96 -1.64 17.33
N ASP A 13 16.12 -1.32 17.87
CA ASP A 13 16.41 -1.53 19.30
C ASP A 13 15.45 -0.72 20.19
N GLU A 14 15.10 0.51 19.82
CA GLU A 14 14.13 1.32 20.55
C GLU A 14 12.69 0.78 20.43
N LEU A 15 12.27 0.29 19.25
CA LEU A 15 10.99 -0.37 19.09
C LEU A 15 10.88 -1.60 19.99
N HIS A 16 11.88 -2.47 19.97
CA HIS A 16 11.93 -3.67 20.82
C HIS A 16 11.89 -3.33 22.32
N ARG A 17 12.54 -2.24 22.73
CA ARG A 17 12.51 -1.77 24.13
C ARG A 17 11.08 -1.48 24.60
N TYR A 18 10.19 -1.11 23.70
CA TYR A 18 8.76 -0.87 23.98
C TYR A 18 7.85 -2.03 23.60
N GLY A 19 8.39 -3.19 23.22
CA GLY A 19 7.62 -4.35 22.80
C GLY A 19 6.91 -4.17 21.47
N ILE A 20 7.45 -3.30 20.58
CA ILE A 20 6.89 -3.01 19.27
C ILE A 20 7.61 -3.84 18.22
N GLU A 21 6.87 -4.67 17.49
CA GLU A 21 7.39 -5.45 16.35
C GLU A 21 7.54 -4.55 15.12
N PRO A 22 8.75 -4.40 14.55
CA PRO A 22 8.93 -3.63 13.32
C PRO A 22 8.42 -4.38 12.10
N VAL A 23 7.75 -3.67 11.20
CA VAL A 23 7.36 -4.13 9.86
C VAL A 23 8.03 -3.24 8.84
N VAL A 24 8.85 -3.80 7.97
CA VAL A 24 9.74 -3.05 7.08
C VAL A 24 9.37 -3.23 5.62
N THR A 25 9.18 -2.13 4.89
CA THR A 25 9.06 -2.12 3.44
C THR A 25 10.44 -1.95 2.81
N LEU A 26 10.86 -2.93 2.00
CA LEU A 26 12.19 -2.94 1.36
C LEU A 26 12.34 -1.83 0.30
N SER A 27 11.27 -1.53 -0.44
CA SER A 27 11.22 -0.42 -1.40
C SER A 27 9.90 0.33 -1.26
N HIS A 28 9.99 1.59 -0.80
CA HIS A 28 8.83 2.46 -0.60
C HIS A 28 8.92 3.68 -1.53
N TYR A 29 8.69 3.45 -2.83
CA TYR A 29 8.74 4.38 -3.97
C TYR A 29 10.15 4.83 -4.42
N GLU A 30 11.15 4.87 -3.58
CA GLU A 30 12.41 5.56 -3.85
C GLU A 30 13.38 4.73 -4.71
N THR A 31 13.11 4.56 -5.99
CA THR A 31 14.12 3.98 -6.90
C THR A 31 15.32 4.92 -7.00
N PRO A 32 16.55 4.48 -6.69
CA PRO A 32 17.74 5.33 -6.75
C PRO A 32 17.91 5.96 -8.13
N LEU A 33 18.08 7.30 -8.18
CA LEU A 33 18.19 8.07 -9.42
C LEU A 33 19.25 7.52 -10.38
N TYR A 34 20.35 7.01 -9.85
CA TYR A 34 21.39 6.37 -10.67
C TYR A 34 20.85 5.18 -11.48
N LEU A 35 19.98 4.36 -10.89
CA LEU A 35 19.38 3.22 -11.58
C LEU A 35 18.39 3.67 -12.66
N VAL A 36 17.69 4.79 -12.43
CA VAL A 36 16.81 5.40 -13.43
C VAL A 36 17.63 5.88 -14.62
N GLN A 37 18.69 6.64 -14.37
CA GLN A 37 19.50 7.29 -15.42
C GLN A 37 20.36 6.31 -16.23
N HIS A 38 20.93 5.28 -15.60
CA HIS A 38 21.90 4.39 -16.25
C HIS A 38 21.34 3.04 -16.66
N TYR A 39 20.20 2.62 -16.09
CA TYR A 39 19.59 1.31 -16.37
C TYR A 39 18.16 1.41 -16.90
N GLY A 40 17.58 2.63 -16.94
CA GLY A 40 16.17 2.78 -17.31
C GLY A 40 15.20 2.22 -16.25
N SER A 41 15.66 2.13 -15.01
CA SER A 41 14.93 1.58 -13.88
C SER A 41 14.46 0.13 -14.11
N TRP A 42 13.27 -0.24 -13.62
CA TRP A 42 12.72 -1.60 -13.68
C TRP A 42 12.43 -2.14 -15.07
N ARG A 43 12.69 -1.37 -16.15
CA ARG A 43 12.74 -1.91 -17.51
C ARG A 43 13.87 -2.92 -17.68
N ASN A 44 14.93 -2.76 -16.90
CA ASN A 44 16.16 -3.57 -17.01
C ASN A 44 16.16 -4.70 -15.98
N ARG A 45 16.27 -5.92 -16.47
CA ARG A 45 16.34 -7.13 -15.62
C ARG A 45 17.51 -7.13 -14.63
N ALA A 46 18.58 -6.39 -14.88
CA ALA A 46 19.69 -6.28 -13.93
C ALA A 46 19.24 -5.76 -12.56
N LEU A 47 18.13 -5.00 -12.48
CA LEU A 47 17.59 -4.52 -11.22
C LEU A 47 17.08 -5.67 -10.33
N ILE A 48 16.68 -6.81 -10.89
CA ILE A 48 16.30 -8.00 -10.13
C ILE A 48 17.46 -8.44 -9.24
N ASP A 49 18.66 -8.52 -9.79
CA ASP A 49 19.87 -8.92 -9.06
C ASP A 49 20.37 -7.83 -8.10
N PHE A 50 20.22 -6.56 -8.48
CA PHE A 50 20.56 -5.45 -7.60
C PHE A 50 19.67 -5.41 -6.36
N PHE A 51 18.36 -5.58 -6.56
CA PHE A 51 17.38 -5.65 -5.48
C PHE A 51 17.61 -6.89 -4.60
N ALA A 52 17.88 -8.04 -5.20
CA ALA A 52 18.19 -9.28 -4.47
C ALA A 52 19.39 -9.11 -3.53
N ARG A 53 20.49 -8.51 -4.00
CA ARG A 53 21.67 -8.22 -3.16
C ARG A 53 21.37 -7.23 -2.03
N TYR A 54 20.58 -6.22 -2.33
CA TYR A 54 20.11 -5.29 -1.31
C TYR A 54 19.28 -6.01 -0.24
N CYS A 55 18.28 -6.79 -0.65
CA CYS A 55 17.42 -7.56 0.25
C CYS A 55 18.24 -8.54 1.12
N GLU A 56 19.15 -9.31 0.53
CA GLU A 56 20.02 -10.22 1.28
C GLU A 56 20.83 -9.49 2.34
N THR A 57 21.40 -8.34 1.99
CA THR A 57 22.18 -7.52 2.92
C THR A 57 21.31 -7.04 4.10
N VAL A 58 20.09 -6.58 3.82
CA VAL A 58 19.15 -6.08 4.83
C VAL A 58 18.63 -7.24 5.70
N PHE A 59 18.22 -8.36 5.14
CA PHE A 59 17.76 -9.53 5.90
C PHE A 59 18.86 -10.07 6.83
N ARG A 60 20.10 -10.20 6.34
CA ARG A 60 21.24 -10.64 7.19
C ARG A 60 21.56 -9.63 8.29
N ARG A 61 21.51 -8.34 7.97
CA ARG A 61 21.81 -7.26 8.92
C ARG A 61 20.84 -7.23 10.09
N TYR A 62 19.54 -7.39 9.79
CA TYR A 62 18.48 -7.22 10.77
C TYR A 62 17.85 -8.54 11.21
N LYS A 63 18.51 -9.67 10.96
CA LYS A 63 18.11 -10.98 11.47
C LYS A 63 17.92 -10.94 12.98
N GLY A 64 16.75 -11.40 13.45
CA GLY A 64 16.36 -11.38 14.86
C GLY A 64 15.91 -9.98 15.37
N LYS A 65 15.97 -8.92 14.54
CA LYS A 65 15.42 -7.60 14.84
C LYS A 65 14.13 -7.28 14.07
N VAL A 66 13.98 -7.82 12.88
CA VAL A 66 12.81 -7.63 12.03
C VAL A 66 12.37 -8.98 11.51
N ARG A 67 11.10 -9.29 11.70
CA ARG A 67 10.47 -10.52 11.23
C ARG A 67 9.54 -10.29 10.04
N TYR A 68 8.85 -9.14 10.00
CA TYR A 68 7.85 -8.83 9.00
C TYR A 68 8.40 -7.86 7.96
N TRP A 69 8.27 -8.25 6.69
CA TRP A 69 8.80 -7.52 5.55
C TRP A 69 7.77 -7.38 4.45
N MET A 70 7.85 -6.31 3.69
CA MET A 70 7.13 -6.13 2.43
C MET A 70 8.13 -5.80 1.34
N THR A 71 7.94 -6.32 0.13
CA THR A 71 8.91 -6.10 -0.96
C THR A 71 8.80 -4.72 -1.57
N PHE A 72 7.61 -4.35 -2.04
CA PHE A 72 7.33 -3.05 -2.67
C PHE A 72 6.06 -2.45 -2.09
N ASN A 73 6.08 -1.15 -1.80
CA ASN A 73 4.87 -0.42 -1.42
C ASN A 73 3.96 -0.23 -2.63
N GLU A 74 2.65 -0.46 -2.47
CA GLU A 74 1.60 -0.23 -3.48
C GLU A 74 2.02 -0.61 -4.92
N ILE A 75 2.60 -1.79 -5.09
CA ILE A 75 3.19 -2.25 -6.36
C ILE A 75 2.24 -2.13 -7.56
N ASN A 76 0.93 -2.22 -7.34
CA ASN A 76 -0.12 -2.10 -8.35
C ASN A 76 -0.25 -0.68 -8.93
N GLU A 77 0.26 0.34 -8.25
CA GLU A 77 0.31 1.70 -8.79
C GLU A 77 1.17 1.81 -10.05
N THR A 78 2.07 0.86 -10.28
CA THR A 78 2.79 0.73 -11.55
C THR A 78 1.83 0.65 -12.76
N MET A 79 0.68 0.00 -12.61
CA MET A 79 -0.32 -0.14 -13.66
C MET A 79 -1.41 0.93 -13.59
N ASN A 80 -1.78 1.35 -12.39
CA ASN A 80 -2.90 2.26 -12.14
C ASN A 80 -2.56 3.71 -12.51
N GLN A 81 -1.31 4.14 -12.34
CA GLN A 81 -0.90 5.51 -12.65
C GLN A 81 -0.68 5.71 -14.16
N SER A 82 -0.90 6.92 -14.64
CA SER A 82 -0.59 7.30 -16.04
C SER A 82 0.90 7.09 -16.32
N GLU A 83 1.75 7.57 -15.43
CA GLU A 83 3.21 7.41 -15.45
C GLU A 83 3.70 6.81 -14.15
N PRO A 84 4.35 5.63 -14.16
CA PRO A 84 4.74 4.92 -12.95
C PRO A 84 6.09 5.40 -12.39
N TYR A 85 6.36 6.71 -12.42
CA TYR A 85 7.65 7.23 -11.96
C TYR A 85 7.81 7.16 -10.45
N HIS A 86 6.75 7.39 -9.66
CA HIS A 86 6.80 7.24 -8.21
C HIS A 86 7.04 5.79 -7.81
N GLN A 87 6.25 4.89 -8.40
CA GLN A 87 6.25 3.48 -8.04
C GLN A 87 7.49 2.75 -8.53
N ALA A 88 7.93 3.01 -9.75
CA ALA A 88 8.95 2.24 -10.42
C ALA A 88 10.12 3.07 -10.99
N GLY A 89 10.14 4.36 -10.78
CA GLY A 89 11.18 5.25 -11.35
C GLY A 89 11.20 5.24 -12.88
N VAL A 90 10.05 5.06 -13.53
CA VAL A 90 9.95 4.92 -14.97
C VAL A 90 9.24 6.12 -15.56
N LEU A 91 9.93 6.82 -16.49
CA LEU A 91 9.37 7.85 -17.35
C LEU A 91 9.26 7.26 -18.75
N PHE A 92 8.16 7.56 -19.47
CA PHE A 92 7.98 7.10 -20.83
C PHE A 92 8.79 7.98 -21.81
N ALA A 93 9.39 7.34 -22.80
CA ALA A 93 9.98 8.04 -23.93
C ALA A 93 8.90 8.37 -24.98
N GLU A 94 9.19 9.33 -25.85
CA GLU A 94 8.30 9.67 -26.96
C GLU A 94 8.07 8.45 -27.87
N GLY A 95 6.82 8.13 -28.15
CA GLY A 95 6.42 7.01 -29.00
C GLY A 95 6.47 5.63 -28.34
N GLU A 96 6.75 5.53 -27.03
CA GLU A 96 6.70 4.24 -26.33
C GLU A 96 5.26 3.73 -26.15
N GLU A 97 5.10 2.42 -26.28
CA GLU A 97 3.86 1.72 -25.93
C GLU A 97 3.75 1.59 -24.41
N HIS A 98 3.08 2.53 -23.75
CA HIS A 98 3.01 2.64 -22.29
C HIS A 98 2.58 1.34 -21.58
N ASN A 99 1.58 0.65 -22.15
CA ASN A 99 1.07 -0.59 -21.55
C ASN A 99 2.11 -1.74 -21.61
N ALA A 100 2.88 -1.80 -22.70
CA ALA A 100 3.96 -2.79 -22.84
C ALA A 100 5.07 -2.52 -21.79
N VAL A 101 5.44 -1.26 -21.61
CA VAL A 101 6.42 -0.86 -20.59
C VAL A 101 5.92 -1.20 -19.17
N LYS A 102 4.67 -0.87 -18.85
CA LYS A 102 4.07 -1.20 -17.55
C LYS A 102 4.05 -2.70 -17.28
N ALA A 103 3.70 -3.50 -18.28
CA ALA A 103 3.71 -4.97 -18.17
C ALA A 103 5.11 -5.54 -17.93
N LEU A 104 6.12 -5.05 -18.68
CA LEU A 104 7.53 -5.43 -18.50
C LEU A 104 8.06 -5.06 -17.12
N VAL A 105 7.82 -3.81 -16.70
CA VAL A 105 8.25 -3.29 -15.39
C VAL A 105 7.63 -4.10 -14.27
N SER A 106 6.32 -4.36 -14.32
CA SER A 106 5.61 -5.19 -13.34
C SER A 106 6.19 -6.60 -13.28
N HIS A 107 6.48 -7.20 -14.44
CA HIS A 107 7.08 -8.53 -14.48
C HIS A 107 8.46 -8.60 -13.80
N ASN A 108 9.33 -7.64 -14.09
CA ASN A 108 10.64 -7.57 -13.44
C ASN A 108 10.53 -7.34 -11.92
N MET A 109 9.55 -6.54 -11.47
CA MET A 109 9.28 -6.35 -10.05
C MET A 109 8.71 -7.62 -9.38
N PHE A 110 7.88 -8.41 -10.07
CA PHE A 110 7.42 -9.71 -9.57
C PHE A 110 8.58 -10.68 -9.37
N LEU A 111 9.49 -10.78 -10.35
CA LEU A 111 10.68 -11.64 -10.25
C LEU A 111 11.60 -11.19 -9.12
N ALA A 112 11.78 -9.88 -8.96
CA ALA A 112 12.57 -9.31 -7.86
C ALA A 112 11.95 -9.61 -6.50
N SER A 113 10.62 -9.49 -6.37
CA SER A 113 9.88 -9.85 -5.17
C SER A 113 9.99 -11.33 -4.85
N ALA A 114 9.77 -12.21 -5.83
CA ALA A 114 9.88 -13.65 -5.65
C ALA A 114 11.29 -14.08 -5.21
N LYS A 115 12.32 -13.46 -5.79
CA LYS A 115 13.71 -13.69 -5.38
C LYS A 115 14.00 -13.20 -3.97
N ALA A 116 13.44 -12.04 -3.58
CA ALA A 116 13.56 -11.51 -2.21
C ALA A 116 12.89 -12.45 -1.19
N VAL A 117 11.72 -13.01 -1.49
CA VAL A 117 11.03 -13.99 -0.63
C VAL A 117 11.92 -15.21 -0.39
N GLN A 118 12.45 -15.82 -1.43
CA GLN A 118 13.34 -16.97 -1.29
C GLN A 118 14.59 -16.67 -0.46
N ILE A 119 15.23 -15.52 -0.72
CA ILE A 119 16.42 -15.09 0.03
C ILE A 119 16.06 -14.84 1.50
N GLY A 120 14.93 -14.18 1.76
CA GLY A 120 14.50 -13.88 3.12
C GLY A 120 14.25 -15.14 3.95
N HIS A 121 13.57 -16.13 3.39
CA HIS A 121 13.36 -17.43 4.04
C HIS A 121 14.66 -18.24 4.19
N ALA A 122 15.57 -18.15 3.23
CA ALA A 122 16.89 -18.81 3.35
C ALA A 122 17.79 -18.18 4.42
N VAL A 123 17.68 -16.85 4.63
CA VAL A 123 18.42 -16.14 5.69
C VAL A 123 17.83 -16.43 7.06
N ASP A 124 16.49 -16.41 7.16
CA ASP A 124 15.78 -16.73 8.37
C ASP A 124 14.38 -17.31 8.05
N PRO A 125 14.14 -18.60 8.37
CA PRO A 125 12.82 -19.23 8.14
C PRO A 125 11.65 -18.58 8.89
N GLU A 126 11.93 -17.80 9.95
CA GLU A 126 10.90 -17.07 10.70
C GLU A 126 10.46 -15.77 10.00
N ASN A 127 11.18 -15.30 8.99
CA ASN A 127 10.77 -14.15 8.21
C ASN A 127 9.40 -14.38 7.57
N LYS A 128 8.55 -13.35 7.64
CA LYS A 128 7.27 -13.25 6.95
C LYS A 128 7.34 -12.13 5.94
N ILE A 129 7.15 -12.45 4.67
CA ILE A 129 7.36 -11.51 3.58
C ILE A 129 6.05 -11.36 2.79
N GLY A 130 5.47 -10.14 2.82
CA GLY A 130 4.20 -9.82 2.16
C GLY A 130 4.36 -9.08 0.86
N CYS A 131 3.32 -9.14 0.03
CA CYS A 131 3.07 -8.11 -0.98
C CYS A 131 2.33 -6.93 -0.34
N MET A 132 2.42 -5.75 -0.97
CA MET A 132 1.67 -4.59 -0.54
C MET A 132 1.07 -3.88 -1.75
N ILE A 133 -0.24 -3.67 -1.71
CA ILE A 133 -1.04 -3.06 -2.77
C ILE A 133 -1.90 -1.91 -2.22
N GLN A 134 -2.23 -0.94 -3.05
CA GLN A 134 -3.38 -0.07 -2.80
C GLN A 134 -4.66 -0.84 -3.17
N TYR A 135 -5.66 -0.83 -2.30
CA TYR A 135 -6.90 -1.55 -2.55
C TYR A 135 -8.14 -0.68 -2.28
N PRO A 136 -8.53 0.19 -3.21
CA PRO A 136 -9.80 0.90 -3.13
C PRO A 136 -10.92 -0.07 -3.52
N THR A 137 -11.81 -0.38 -2.58
CA THR A 137 -13.05 -1.12 -2.90
C THR A 137 -13.81 -0.36 -3.97
N THR A 138 -14.24 -1.06 -5.01
CA THR A 138 -14.97 -0.46 -6.12
C THR A 138 -16.38 -1.04 -6.21
N TYR A 139 -17.39 -0.16 -6.20
CA TYR A 139 -18.80 -0.54 -6.36
C TYR A 139 -19.25 -0.37 -7.80
N PRO A 140 -20.20 -1.21 -8.30
CA PRO A 140 -20.89 -0.89 -9.53
C PRO A 140 -21.80 0.33 -9.32
N ARG A 141 -21.90 1.22 -10.29
CA ARG A 141 -22.76 2.41 -10.21
C ARG A 141 -24.23 2.07 -9.98
N THR A 142 -24.66 1.00 -10.63
CA THR A 142 -26.00 0.43 -10.50
C THR A 142 -25.94 -1.09 -10.55
N CYS A 143 -27.07 -1.75 -10.31
CA CYS A 143 -27.20 -3.21 -10.52
C CYS A 143 -27.29 -3.61 -12.01
N ALA A 144 -27.14 -2.70 -12.97
CA ALA A 144 -27.09 -3.03 -14.38
C ALA A 144 -25.90 -3.97 -14.66
N PRO A 145 -26.07 -5.07 -15.43
CA PRO A 145 -24.99 -6.04 -15.68
C PRO A 145 -23.72 -5.42 -16.26
N LYS A 146 -23.85 -4.37 -17.08
CA LYS A 146 -22.68 -3.64 -17.62
C LYS A 146 -21.90 -2.89 -16.55
N ASP A 147 -22.58 -2.29 -15.55
CA ASP A 147 -21.90 -1.61 -14.42
C ASP A 147 -21.20 -2.62 -13.51
N VAL A 148 -21.81 -3.80 -13.30
CA VAL A 148 -21.18 -4.90 -12.54
C VAL A 148 -19.93 -5.41 -13.27
N LEU A 149 -19.96 -5.51 -14.60
CA LEU A 149 -18.78 -5.84 -15.38
C LEU A 149 -17.73 -4.73 -15.33
N ALA A 150 -18.12 -3.45 -15.35
CA ALA A 150 -17.20 -2.33 -15.21
C ALA A 150 -16.46 -2.36 -13.86
N GLN A 151 -17.18 -2.64 -12.76
CA GLN A 151 -16.57 -2.85 -11.43
C GLN A 151 -15.54 -3.98 -11.47
N ARG A 152 -15.88 -5.11 -12.07
CA ARG A 152 -14.96 -6.24 -12.22
C ARG A 152 -13.70 -5.85 -13.01
N PHE A 153 -13.85 -5.09 -14.09
CA PHE A 153 -12.72 -4.63 -14.89
C PHE A 153 -11.82 -3.66 -14.13
N GLN A 154 -12.41 -2.78 -13.32
CA GLN A 154 -11.65 -1.86 -12.46
C GLN A 154 -10.82 -2.60 -11.41
N MET A 155 -11.30 -3.72 -10.90
CA MET A 155 -10.58 -4.51 -9.89
C MET A 155 -9.49 -5.43 -10.50
N MET A 156 -9.52 -5.69 -11.81
CA MET A 156 -8.55 -6.60 -12.45
C MET A 156 -7.08 -6.20 -12.25
N PRO A 157 -6.68 -4.93 -12.35
CA PRO A 157 -5.30 -4.52 -12.09
C PRO A 157 -4.82 -4.90 -10.67
N ASN A 158 -5.66 -4.76 -9.64
CA ASN A 158 -5.31 -5.13 -8.28
C ASN A 158 -5.07 -6.65 -8.18
N TYR A 159 -5.98 -7.44 -8.71
CA TYR A 159 -5.84 -8.90 -8.72
C TYR A 159 -4.71 -9.39 -9.64
N TYR A 160 -4.33 -8.65 -10.67
CA TYR A 160 -3.17 -8.98 -11.49
C TYR A 160 -1.90 -9.09 -10.64
N TYR A 161 -1.67 -8.14 -9.72
CA TYR A 161 -0.51 -8.15 -8.84
C TYR A 161 -0.60 -9.22 -7.76
N THR A 162 -1.72 -9.28 -7.06
CA THR A 162 -1.90 -10.28 -5.99
C THR A 162 -1.95 -11.70 -6.51
N ASP A 163 -2.55 -11.97 -7.68
CA ASP A 163 -2.55 -13.31 -8.29
C ASP A 163 -1.12 -13.80 -8.54
N VAL A 164 -0.26 -12.97 -9.17
CA VAL A 164 1.12 -13.39 -9.45
C VAL A 164 1.91 -13.58 -8.17
N MET A 165 1.80 -12.65 -7.21
CA MET A 165 2.61 -12.68 -5.99
C MET A 165 2.15 -13.74 -4.98
N CYS A 166 0.84 -14.03 -4.90
CA CYS A 166 0.30 -15.02 -3.98
C CYS A 166 0.24 -16.43 -4.58
N ARG A 167 0.04 -16.56 -5.90
CA ARG A 167 -0.12 -17.85 -6.57
C ARG A 167 1.13 -18.32 -7.33
N GLY A 168 2.12 -17.45 -7.52
CA GLY A 168 3.36 -17.74 -8.19
C GLY A 168 3.24 -17.95 -9.70
N HIS A 169 2.16 -17.50 -10.33
CA HIS A 169 1.99 -17.63 -11.79
C HIS A 169 0.96 -16.64 -12.33
N TYR A 170 1.00 -16.38 -13.62
CA TYR A 170 -0.01 -15.59 -14.33
C TYR A 170 -1.29 -16.40 -14.50
N THR A 171 -2.36 -15.98 -13.82
CA THR A 171 -3.68 -16.61 -13.92
C THR A 171 -4.41 -16.21 -15.21
N SER A 172 -5.56 -16.83 -15.46
CA SER A 172 -6.44 -16.42 -16.59
C SER A 172 -6.88 -14.96 -16.49
N LEU A 173 -7.05 -14.43 -15.26
CA LEU A 173 -7.34 -13.01 -15.02
C LEU A 173 -6.15 -12.14 -15.47
N CYS A 174 -4.93 -12.52 -15.12
CA CYS A 174 -3.72 -11.80 -15.54
C CYS A 174 -3.59 -11.75 -17.06
N THR A 175 -3.82 -12.87 -17.72
CA THR A 175 -3.83 -12.96 -19.20
C THR A 175 -4.92 -12.09 -19.82
N ALA A 176 -6.12 -12.07 -19.22
CA ALA A 176 -7.22 -11.22 -19.67
C ALA A 176 -6.89 -9.72 -19.49
N GLN A 177 -6.27 -9.35 -18.37
CA GLN A 177 -5.82 -7.97 -18.12
C GLN A 177 -4.79 -7.51 -19.15
N LEU A 178 -3.76 -8.30 -19.41
CA LEU A 178 -2.74 -7.98 -20.43
C LEU A 178 -3.39 -7.84 -21.83
N ARG A 179 -4.34 -8.70 -22.18
CA ARG A 179 -5.08 -8.61 -23.45
C ARG A 179 -5.91 -7.32 -23.54
N ARG A 180 -6.56 -6.89 -22.46
CA ARG A 180 -7.28 -5.60 -22.42
C ARG A 180 -6.34 -4.42 -22.59
N MET A 181 -5.11 -4.53 -22.11
CA MET A 181 -4.05 -3.53 -22.30
C MET A 181 -3.43 -3.57 -23.71
N GLY A 182 -3.77 -4.55 -24.55
CA GLY A 182 -3.17 -4.75 -25.88
C GLY A 182 -1.71 -5.20 -25.82
N THR A 183 -1.29 -5.88 -24.75
CA THR A 183 0.11 -6.29 -24.55
C THR A 183 0.24 -7.71 -24.02
N SER A 184 1.46 -8.17 -23.85
CA SER A 184 1.81 -9.47 -23.27
C SER A 184 3.10 -9.36 -22.48
N VAL A 185 3.40 -10.38 -21.68
CA VAL A 185 4.67 -10.56 -20.98
C VAL A 185 5.45 -11.68 -21.64
N GLU A 186 6.70 -11.41 -21.99
CA GLU A 186 7.63 -12.42 -22.49
C GLU A 186 8.36 -13.06 -21.30
N MET A 187 8.04 -14.35 -21.05
CA MET A 187 8.70 -15.14 -20.01
C MET A 187 10.05 -15.65 -20.51
N GLN A 188 11.10 -15.44 -19.73
CA GLN A 188 12.41 -16.05 -19.99
C GLN A 188 12.53 -17.41 -19.27
N PRO A 189 13.44 -18.29 -19.71
CA PRO A 189 13.72 -19.54 -18.99
C PRO A 189 14.07 -19.29 -17.52
N GLY A 190 13.37 -19.99 -16.60
CA GLY A 190 13.53 -19.86 -15.16
C GLY A 190 12.58 -18.85 -14.49
N ASP A 191 11.87 -18.00 -15.24
CA ASP A 191 10.96 -17.01 -14.67
C ASP A 191 9.74 -17.67 -13.96
N ALA A 192 9.18 -18.69 -14.59
CA ALA A 192 8.03 -19.41 -14.04
C ALA A 192 8.39 -20.15 -12.75
N GLU A 193 9.52 -20.80 -12.71
CA GLU A 193 10.04 -21.51 -11.53
C GLU A 193 10.35 -20.53 -10.39
N LEU A 194 10.93 -19.36 -10.72
CA LEU A 194 11.24 -18.32 -9.75
C LEU A 194 9.96 -17.77 -9.12
N LEU A 195 8.95 -17.46 -9.91
CA LEU A 195 7.66 -16.99 -9.41
C LEU A 195 6.98 -18.03 -8.52
N ALA A 196 6.92 -19.28 -8.97
CA ALA A 196 6.28 -20.38 -8.25
C ALA A 196 6.92 -20.67 -6.88
N ALA A 197 8.25 -20.50 -6.78
CA ALA A 197 9.01 -20.75 -5.56
C ALA A 197 9.09 -19.53 -4.62
N GLY A 198 8.63 -18.34 -5.05
CA GLY A 198 8.75 -17.08 -4.32
C GLY A 198 7.41 -16.42 -3.99
N THR A 199 6.39 -17.21 -3.63
CA THR A 199 5.08 -16.67 -3.19
C THR A 199 5.17 -16.03 -1.82
N VAL A 200 4.34 -15.02 -1.59
CA VAL A 200 4.33 -14.23 -0.34
C VAL A 200 3.61 -14.96 0.79
N ASP A 201 3.94 -14.61 2.05
CA ASP A 201 3.35 -15.21 3.26
C ASP A 201 2.04 -14.53 3.68
N TYR A 202 1.82 -13.27 3.32
CA TYR A 202 0.64 -12.48 3.68
C TYR A 202 0.40 -11.36 2.67
N ILE A 203 -0.80 -10.79 2.70
CA ILE A 203 -1.16 -9.64 1.88
C ILE A 203 -1.28 -8.41 2.77
N ALA A 204 -0.46 -7.40 2.50
CA ALA A 204 -0.59 -6.06 3.05
C ALA A 204 -1.31 -5.15 2.05
N PHE A 205 -2.10 -4.22 2.54
CA PHE A 205 -2.73 -3.24 1.67
C PHE A 205 -2.99 -1.90 2.38
N SER A 206 -3.02 -0.83 1.57
CA SER A 206 -3.51 0.49 1.96
C SER A 206 -4.99 0.63 1.60
N TYR A 207 -5.76 1.22 2.53
CA TYR A 207 -7.16 1.53 2.31
C TYR A 207 -7.46 2.96 2.76
N TYR A 208 -7.86 3.82 1.82
CA TYR A 208 -8.17 5.22 2.13
C TYR A 208 -9.58 5.63 1.72
N PHE A 209 -10.12 5.01 0.68
CA PHE A 209 -11.40 5.35 0.09
C PHE A 209 -11.93 4.21 -0.79
N SER A 210 -13.20 4.30 -1.16
CA SER A 210 -13.81 3.48 -2.20
C SER A 210 -14.08 4.28 -3.47
N SER A 211 -14.40 3.61 -4.55
CA SER A 211 -14.74 4.18 -5.84
C SER A 211 -16.01 3.54 -6.43
N VAL A 212 -16.50 4.11 -7.50
CA VAL A 212 -17.65 3.60 -8.26
C VAL A 212 -17.24 3.42 -9.71
N ALA A 213 -17.61 2.30 -10.31
CA ALA A 213 -17.36 2.03 -11.72
C ALA A 213 -18.69 1.89 -12.49
N ARG A 214 -18.72 2.40 -13.70
CA ARG A 214 -19.85 2.25 -14.64
C ARG A 214 -19.37 2.03 -16.06
N ALA A 215 -20.21 1.40 -16.87
CA ALA A 215 -20.03 1.40 -18.32
C ALA A 215 -20.64 2.67 -18.95
N THR A 216 -20.07 3.13 -20.04
CA THR A 216 -20.63 4.21 -20.88
C THR A 216 -20.76 3.71 -22.31
N GLU A 217 -21.27 4.56 -23.22
CA GLU A 217 -21.35 4.23 -24.67
C GLU A 217 -19.93 4.09 -25.26
N ASP A 218 -18.96 4.85 -24.74
CA ASP A 218 -17.61 4.94 -25.28
C ASP A 218 -16.60 3.99 -24.58
N THR A 219 -16.92 3.50 -23.38
CA THR A 219 -15.99 2.65 -22.62
C THR A 219 -16.69 1.65 -21.73
N ASP A 220 -16.10 0.45 -21.62
CA ASP A 220 -16.55 -0.61 -20.72
C ASP A 220 -16.37 -0.28 -19.23
N CYS A 221 -15.51 0.67 -18.90
CA CYS A 221 -15.23 1.06 -17.52
C CYS A 221 -14.84 2.55 -17.43
N CYS A 222 -15.64 3.29 -16.67
CA CYS A 222 -15.38 4.65 -16.23
C CYS A 222 -15.43 4.66 -14.70
N VAL A 223 -14.41 5.22 -14.06
CA VAL A 223 -14.27 5.25 -12.60
C VAL A 223 -14.59 6.63 -12.05
N GLU A 224 -15.40 6.65 -11.00
CA GLU A 224 -15.81 7.88 -10.30
C GLU A 224 -15.58 7.70 -8.80
N ARG A 225 -15.27 8.80 -8.10
CA ARG A 225 -15.28 8.83 -6.62
C ARG A 225 -16.65 9.25 -6.05
N SER A 226 -17.67 9.33 -6.88
CA SER A 226 -18.99 9.86 -6.51
C SER A 226 -19.95 8.77 -6.07
N ASN A 227 -19.77 8.23 -4.86
CA ASN A 227 -20.79 7.40 -4.23
C ASN A 227 -21.78 8.32 -3.49
N PRO A 228 -23.09 8.34 -3.90
CA PRO A 228 -24.07 9.25 -3.31
C PRO A 228 -24.45 8.91 -1.86
N TYR A 229 -24.07 7.76 -1.36
CA TYR A 229 -24.39 7.28 0.00
C TYR A 229 -23.30 7.58 1.01
N LEU A 230 -22.15 8.11 0.58
CA LEU A 230 -20.98 8.31 1.43
C LEU A 230 -20.65 9.81 1.61
N GLN A 231 -20.24 10.14 2.82
CA GLN A 231 -19.62 11.44 3.09
C GLN A 231 -18.23 11.49 2.48
N ARG A 232 -17.68 12.70 2.29
CA ARG A 232 -16.37 12.90 1.68
C ARG A 232 -15.47 13.75 2.56
N THR A 233 -14.17 13.55 2.39
CA THR A 233 -13.14 14.39 2.99
C THR A 233 -13.00 15.72 2.22
N ASP A 234 -12.21 16.65 2.77
CA ASP A 234 -11.84 17.92 2.11
C ASP A 234 -11.12 17.72 0.76
N TRP A 235 -10.55 16.53 0.52
CA TRP A 235 -9.92 16.13 -0.74
C TRP A 235 -10.81 15.21 -1.59
N ASP A 236 -12.10 15.26 -1.40
CA ASP A 236 -13.11 14.55 -2.19
C ASP A 236 -12.96 13.01 -2.16
N TRP A 237 -12.43 12.46 -1.07
CA TRP A 237 -12.33 11.03 -0.85
C TRP A 237 -13.55 10.51 -0.07
N PRO A 238 -14.27 9.50 -0.58
CA PRO A 238 -15.36 8.87 0.18
C PRO A 238 -14.86 8.28 1.51
N ILE A 239 -15.61 8.52 2.57
CA ILE A 239 -15.39 7.91 3.88
C ILE A 239 -16.20 6.64 3.94
N ASP A 240 -15.55 5.48 3.89
CA ASP A 240 -16.21 4.19 3.69
C ASP A 240 -15.61 3.08 4.57
N PRO A 241 -16.05 2.98 5.84
CA PRO A 241 -15.63 1.88 6.71
C PRO A 241 -16.08 0.50 6.23
N ASP A 242 -17.29 0.40 5.67
CA ASP A 242 -17.82 -0.87 5.14
C ASP A 242 -17.00 -1.35 3.94
N GLY A 243 -16.48 -0.42 3.15
CA GLY A 243 -15.57 -0.74 2.04
C GLY A 243 -14.27 -1.39 2.52
N LEU A 244 -13.76 -1.03 3.71
CA LEU A 244 -12.62 -1.73 4.31
C LEU A 244 -12.98 -3.17 4.67
N ARG A 245 -14.16 -3.41 5.29
CA ARG A 245 -14.62 -4.76 5.60
C ARG A 245 -14.82 -5.60 4.34
N ILE A 246 -15.37 -5.01 3.27
CA ILE A 246 -15.51 -5.67 1.95
C ILE A 246 -14.13 -6.02 1.39
N ALA A 247 -13.16 -5.09 1.41
CA ALA A 247 -11.81 -5.35 0.93
C ALA A 247 -11.15 -6.53 1.65
N LEU A 248 -11.31 -6.60 2.98
CA LEU A 248 -10.80 -7.69 3.79
C LEU A 248 -11.42 -9.04 3.38
N ASN A 249 -12.74 -9.10 3.23
CA ASN A 249 -13.43 -10.31 2.79
C ASN A 249 -13.01 -10.71 1.36
N GLU A 250 -13.01 -9.78 0.39
CA GLU A 250 -12.65 -10.08 -1.00
C GLU A 250 -11.23 -10.62 -1.15
N LEU A 251 -10.27 -10.06 -0.40
CA LEU A 251 -8.89 -10.53 -0.41
C LEU A 251 -8.75 -11.89 0.25
N TYR A 252 -9.40 -12.10 1.41
CA TYR A 252 -9.33 -13.37 2.10
C TYR A 252 -10.03 -14.50 1.33
N ASP A 253 -11.24 -14.28 0.84
CA ASP A 253 -11.98 -15.25 0.02
C ASP A 253 -11.18 -15.71 -1.22
N ARG A 254 -10.35 -14.81 -1.75
CA ARG A 254 -9.59 -15.10 -2.97
C ARG A 254 -8.28 -15.86 -2.71
N TYR A 255 -7.59 -15.58 -1.58
CA TYR A 255 -6.21 -16.05 -1.37
C TYR A 255 -6.03 -16.91 -0.12
N GLU A 256 -6.92 -16.85 0.83
CA GLU A 256 -6.81 -17.55 2.13
C GLU A 256 -5.47 -17.29 2.85
N LEU A 257 -4.89 -16.11 2.64
CA LEU A 257 -3.66 -15.66 3.29
C LEU A 257 -3.99 -14.65 4.41
N PRO A 258 -3.18 -14.58 5.47
CA PRO A 258 -3.33 -13.53 6.47
C PRO A 258 -3.28 -12.13 5.85
N LEU A 259 -4.06 -11.20 6.37
CA LEU A 259 -4.15 -9.83 5.86
C LEU A 259 -3.57 -8.81 6.84
N PHE A 260 -2.98 -7.74 6.31
CA PHE A 260 -2.48 -6.62 7.10
C PHE A 260 -2.92 -5.28 6.48
N VAL A 261 -3.71 -4.50 7.21
CA VAL A 261 -3.99 -3.12 6.82
C VAL A 261 -2.82 -2.26 7.26
N VAL A 262 -1.89 -1.99 6.36
CA VAL A 262 -0.64 -1.27 6.68
C VAL A 262 -0.76 0.24 6.56
N GLU A 263 -1.78 0.73 5.84
CA GLU A 263 -2.06 2.15 5.74
C GLU A 263 -3.58 2.39 5.73
N ASN A 264 -4.02 3.28 6.61
CA ASN A 264 -5.35 3.88 6.61
C ASN A 264 -5.25 5.26 7.26
N GLY A 265 -6.03 6.23 6.84
CA GLY A 265 -5.95 7.56 7.45
C GLY A 265 -6.77 8.62 6.73
N LEU A 266 -6.99 9.71 7.44
CA LEU A 266 -7.73 10.88 6.99
C LEU A 266 -6.78 12.06 6.82
N GLY A 267 -6.60 12.52 5.59
CA GLY A 267 -6.01 13.83 5.31
C GLY A 267 -7.03 14.93 5.61
N ALA A 268 -6.70 15.85 6.51
CA ALA A 268 -7.58 16.94 6.92
C ALA A 268 -6.80 18.21 7.25
N ILE A 269 -7.48 19.36 7.25
CA ILE A 269 -6.94 20.64 7.69
C ILE A 269 -7.15 20.74 9.21
N ASP A 270 -6.04 20.74 9.95
CA ASP A 270 -6.10 20.92 11.41
C ASP A 270 -6.08 22.39 11.79
N THR A 271 -6.86 22.76 12.81
CA THR A 271 -6.85 24.09 13.42
C THR A 271 -6.14 24.02 14.77
N VAL A 272 -5.21 24.95 14.98
CA VAL A 272 -4.61 25.18 16.30
C VAL A 272 -5.48 26.18 17.05
N GLU A 273 -6.10 25.75 18.14
CA GLU A 273 -6.98 26.57 18.97
C GLU A 273 -6.20 27.66 19.73
N PRO A 274 -6.87 28.69 20.26
CA PRO A 274 -6.20 29.77 21.02
C PRO A 274 -5.39 29.28 22.24
N ASP A 275 -5.80 28.17 22.85
CA ASP A 275 -5.08 27.54 23.96
C ASP A 275 -3.90 26.64 23.46
N GLY A 276 -3.73 26.56 22.16
CA GLY A 276 -2.72 25.75 21.49
C GLY A 276 -3.08 24.27 21.33
N SER A 277 -4.28 23.84 21.73
CA SER A 277 -4.76 22.48 21.49
C SER A 277 -5.17 22.26 20.03
N ILE A 278 -5.33 20.99 19.63
CA ILE A 278 -5.81 20.60 18.29
C ILE A 278 -6.89 19.55 18.49
N GLN A 279 -8.13 19.94 18.19
CA GLN A 279 -9.33 19.14 18.39
C GLN A 279 -9.70 18.43 17.09
N ASP A 280 -9.09 17.27 16.85
CA ASP A 280 -9.26 16.49 15.61
C ASP A 280 -10.25 15.32 15.77
N ASP A 281 -11.45 15.60 16.34
CA ASP A 281 -12.53 14.62 16.52
C ASP A 281 -12.98 13.96 15.19
N TYR A 282 -12.87 14.68 14.09
CA TYR A 282 -13.13 14.13 12.75
C TYR A 282 -12.18 12.98 12.41
N ARG A 283 -10.91 13.04 12.83
CA ARG A 283 -9.92 11.97 12.65
C ARG A 283 -10.26 10.78 13.55
N ILE A 284 -10.63 11.05 14.79
CA ILE A 284 -11.06 10.01 15.74
C ILE A 284 -12.26 9.24 15.20
N ARG A 285 -13.28 9.96 14.71
CA ARG A 285 -14.48 9.34 14.12
C ARG A 285 -14.14 8.50 12.88
N PHE A 286 -13.29 9.03 12.00
CA PHE A 286 -12.84 8.29 10.80
C PHE A 286 -12.13 6.99 11.18
N LEU A 287 -11.09 7.08 12.00
CA LEU A 287 -10.30 5.91 12.38
C LEU A 287 -11.12 4.94 13.23
N GLY A 288 -11.94 5.44 14.16
CA GLY A 288 -12.81 4.61 15.00
C GLY A 288 -13.76 3.75 14.18
N SER A 289 -14.45 4.36 13.20
CA SER A 289 -15.37 3.61 12.32
C SER A 289 -14.66 2.57 11.46
N HIS A 290 -13.45 2.85 10.97
CA HIS A 290 -12.66 1.87 10.21
C HIS A 290 -12.13 0.73 11.08
N ILE A 291 -11.70 1.02 12.31
CA ILE A 291 -11.27 -0.01 13.26
C ILE A 291 -12.47 -0.89 13.69
N ASP A 292 -13.65 -0.32 13.85
CA ASP A 292 -14.87 -1.09 14.12
C ASP A 292 -15.24 -2.01 12.94
N ALA A 293 -15.11 -1.56 11.71
CA ALA A 293 -15.33 -2.37 10.52
C ALA A 293 -14.29 -3.51 10.40
N LEU A 294 -13.03 -3.21 10.69
CA LEU A 294 -11.96 -4.22 10.75
C LEU A 294 -12.24 -5.27 11.86
N ARG A 295 -12.69 -4.84 13.04
CA ARG A 295 -13.09 -5.75 14.12
C ARG A 295 -14.23 -6.67 13.70
N GLN A 296 -15.24 -6.13 12.98
CA GLN A 296 -16.33 -6.95 12.43
C GLN A 296 -15.82 -7.98 11.42
N ALA A 297 -14.86 -7.63 10.56
CA ALA A 297 -14.27 -8.60 9.64
C ALA A 297 -13.57 -9.75 10.39
N ILE A 298 -12.92 -9.45 11.52
CA ILE A 298 -12.28 -10.48 12.36
C ILE A 298 -13.33 -11.33 13.12
N GLU A 299 -14.27 -10.68 13.81
CA GLU A 299 -15.16 -11.33 14.76
C GLU A 299 -16.38 -12.00 14.12
N LEU A 300 -16.87 -11.46 12.99
CA LEU A 300 -18.10 -11.93 12.34
C LEU A 300 -17.84 -12.66 11.02
N ASP A 301 -16.74 -12.31 10.33
CA ASP A 301 -16.42 -12.86 9.00
C ASP A 301 -15.23 -13.84 9.05
N ASP A 302 -14.63 -14.07 10.24
CA ASP A 302 -13.49 -14.97 10.46
C ASP A 302 -12.25 -14.65 9.60
N VAL A 303 -12.05 -13.36 9.22
CA VAL A 303 -10.89 -12.93 8.43
C VAL A 303 -9.65 -12.82 9.32
N PRO A 304 -8.55 -13.53 9.02
CA PRO A 304 -7.32 -13.47 9.81
C PRO A 304 -6.52 -12.19 9.51
N VAL A 305 -6.78 -11.15 10.28
CA VAL A 305 -6.03 -9.88 10.20
C VAL A 305 -4.91 -9.87 11.24
N ILE A 306 -3.66 -9.76 10.78
CA ILE A 306 -2.47 -9.80 11.63
C ILE A 306 -2.07 -8.42 12.16
N GLY A 307 -2.61 -7.32 11.61
CA GLY A 307 -2.31 -5.99 12.07
C GLY A 307 -3.09 -4.89 11.34
N TYR A 308 -3.07 -3.71 11.97
CA TYR A 308 -3.59 -2.46 11.43
C TYR A 308 -2.67 -1.32 11.84
N THR A 309 -2.26 -0.50 10.88
CA THR A 309 -1.47 0.72 11.12
C THR A 309 -2.06 1.90 10.39
N CYS A 310 -1.93 3.09 10.99
CA CYS A 310 -2.35 4.32 10.38
C CYS A 310 -1.23 4.94 9.56
N TRP A 311 -1.59 5.62 8.47
CA TRP A 311 -0.64 6.42 7.70
C TRP A 311 -0.21 7.66 8.47
N GLY A 312 1.12 7.80 8.65
CA GLY A 312 1.74 8.98 9.17
C GLY A 312 1.44 9.28 10.65
N PRO A 313 2.20 8.74 11.63
CA PRO A 313 1.98 9.07 13.05
C PRO A 313 2.30 10.54 13.38
N ILE A 314 3.14 11.17 12.56
CA ILE A 314 3.56 12.58 12.62
C ILE A 314 3.17 13.23 11.29
N ASP A 315 2.70 14.49 11.33
CA ASP A 315 2.38 15.20 10.09
C ASP A 315 3.59 15.30 9.17
N ILE A 316 3.38 14.92 7.93
CA ILE A 316 4.34 14.99 6.83
C ILE A 316 3.70 15.65 5.60
N ILE A 317 4.49 16.01 4.62
CA ILE A 317 3.98 16.47 3.32
C ILE A 317 3.22 15.31 2.67
N SER A 318 1.99 15.58 2.23
CA SER A 318 1.18 14.59 1.52
C SER A 318 1.85 14.18 0.20
N VAL A 319 2.09 12.89 0.03
CA VAL A 319 2.74 12.36 -1.19
C VAL A 319 1.89 12.64 -2.44
N GLY A 320 0.57 12.44 -2.36
CA GLY A 320 -0.32 12.59 -3.52
C GLY A 320 -0.60 14.03 -3.94
N THR A 321 -0.40 15.05 -3.05
CA THR A 321 -0.73 16.45 -3.36
C THR A 321 0.40 17.42 -3.15
N GLY A 322 1.51 17.03 -2.52
CA GLY A 322 2.63 17.90 -2.18
C GLY A 322 2.32 18.94 -1.10
N GLU A 323 1.19 18.81 -0.39
CA GLU A 323 0.68 19.78 0.58
C GLU A 323 0.98 19.37 2.01
N MET A 324 1.54 20.27 2.82
CA MET A 324 1.72 20.08 4.26
C MET A 324 0.40 20.28 5.03
N ARG A 325 -0.52 21.10 4.50
CA ARG A 325 -1.84 21.34 5.12
C ARG A 325 -2.74 20.11 5.13
N LYS A 326 -2.52 19.14 4.23
CA LYS A 326 -3.20 17.85 4.22
C LYS A 326 -2.59 16.92 5.26
N ARG A 327 -3.03 17.03 6.49
CA ARG A 327 -2.44 16.41 7.67
C ARG A 327 -3.08 15.08 8.01
N TYR A 328 -2.25 14.08 8.27
CA TYR A 328 -2.70 12.73 8.64
C TYR A 328 -2.33 12.35 10.08
N GLY A 329 -1.32 12.97 10.64
CA GLY A 329 -0.67 12.53 11.88
C GLY A 329 -1.49 12.73 13.15
N PHE A 330 -1.12 12.02 14.18
CA PHE A 330 -1.53 12.23 15.58
C PHE A 330 -0.70 13.31 16.26
N ILE A 331 0.43 13.65 15.66
CA ILE A 331 1.35 14.70 16.12
C ILE A 331 1.40 15.79 15.03
N TYR A 332 0.93 16.97 15.40
CA TYR A 332 1.00 18.15 14.56
C TYR A 332 2.44 18.63 14.42
N VAL A 333 2.82 19.05 13.21
CA VAL A 333 4.09 19.73 12.94
C VAL A 333 3.81 21.14 12.46
N ASP A 334 4.38 22.13 13.12
CA ASP A 334 4.27 23.53 12.72
C ASP A 334 5.11 23.79 11.46
N LYS A 335 4.53 23.45 10.32
CA LYS A 335 5.05 23.71 8.97
C LYS A 335 3.88 24.00 8.04
N LYS A 336 4.07 24.96 7.13
CA LYS A 336 3.09 25.37 6.11
C LYS A 336 3.55 24.96 4.71
N ASP A 337 2.66 25.08 3.74
CA ASP A 337 2.93 24.74 2.33
C ASP A 337 4.00 25.62 1.71
N ASP A 338 4.15 26.86 2.16
CA ASP A 338 5.21 27.81 1.75
C ASP A 338 6.58 27.50 2.38
N GLY A 339 6.67 26.43 3.19
CA GLY A 339 7.87 26.02 3.90
C GLY A 339 8.12 26.75 5.21
N SER A 340 7.33 27.76 5.56
CA SER A 340 7.43 28.45 6.85
C SER A 340 6.95 27.60 8.03
N GLY A 341 7.33 27.99 9.25
CA GLY A 341 6.99 27.32 10.51
C GLY A 341 8.22 27.02 11.33
N THR A 342 8.02 26.60 12.56
CA THR A 342 9.08 26.35 13.55
C THR A 342 9.50 24.89 13.62
N LEU A 343 8.79 24.00 12.94
CA LEU A 343 8.89 22.54 13.06
C LEU A 343 8.56 22.01 14.47
N ALA A 344 8.00 22.84 15.35
CA ALA A 344 7.54 22.41 16.68
C ALA A 344 6.45 21.33 16.53
N ARG A 345 6.48 20.36 17.44
CA ARG A 345 5.55 19.22 17.44
C ARG A 345 4.58 19.32 18.61
N LYS A 346 3.30 19.07 18.34
CA LYS A 346 2.24 19.05 19.36
C LYS A 346 1.40 17.78 19.21
N LYS A 347 1.05 17.14 20.31
CA LYS A 347 0.09 16.03 20.31
C LYS A 347 -1.30 16.59 20.01
N LYS A 348 -2.03 15.97 19.08
CA LYS A 348 -3.43 16.24 18.81
C LYS A 348 -4.32 15.47 19.79
N LYS A 349 -5.61 15.73 19.84
CA LYS A 349 -6.59 14.99 20.67
C LYS A 349 -6.57 13.49 20.31
N SER A 350 -6.49 13.17 19.03
CA SER A 350 -6.39 11.80 18.51
C SER A 350 -5.19 11.03 19.03
N PHE A 351 -4.11 11.69 19.48
CA PHE A 351 -2.95 10.99 20.05
C PHE A 351 -3.30 10.21 21.34
N ALA A 352 -4.02 10.83 22.26
CA ALA A 352 -4.45 10.19 23.51
C ALA A 352 -5.48 9.09 23.23
N TRP A 353 -6.40 9.35 22.32
CA TRP A 353 -7.40 8.38 21.88
C TRP A 353 -6.74 7.15 21.24
N TYR A 354 -5.80 7.33 20.31
CA TYR A 354 -5.16 6.19 19.63
C TYR A 354 -4.26 5.37 20.59
N LYS A 355 -3.63 6.04 21.56
CA LYS A 355 -2.94 5.33 22.65
C LYS A 355 -3.88 4.39 23.42
N LYS A 356 -5.14 4.81 23.69
CA LYS A 356 -6.17 3.99 24.33
C LYS A 356 -6.59 2.82 23.41
N VAL A 357 -6.78 3.08 22.13
CA VAL A 357 -7.08 2.05 21.12
C VAL A 357 -5.99 0.98 21.10
N ILE A 358 -4.72 1.37 21.04
CA ILE A 358 -3.59 0.44 21.07
C ILE A 358 -3.59 -0.39 22.37
N ALA A 359 -3.74 0.26 23.53
CA ALA A 359 -3.73 -0.40 24.82
C ALA A 359 -4.87 -1.43 24.99
N SER A 360 -6.00 -1.21 24.34
CA SER A 360 -7.15 -2.12 24.33
C SER A 360 -7.14 -3.13 23.17
N ASN A 361 -6.10 -3.14 22.33
CA ASN A 361 -6.05 -3.92 21.09
C ASN A 361 -7.29 -3.70 20.20
N GLY A 362 -7.70 -2.43 20.03
CA GLY A 362 -8.84 -2.06 19.20
C GLY A 362 -10.23 -2.21 19.85
N ALA A 363 -10.33 -2.71 21.08
CA ALA A 363 -11.62 -2.93 21.73
C ALA A 363 -12.30 -1.64 22.21
N ASP A 364 -11.54 -0.59 22.54
CA ASP A 364 -12.06 0.71 23.00
C ASP A 364 -11.78 1.80 21.96
N THR A 365 -12.74 2.00 21.07
CA THR A 365 -12.74 3.04 20.02
C THR A 365 -13.59 4.25 20.42
N ALA A 366 -14.18 4.29 21.61
CA ALA A 366 -15.01 5.41 22.07
C ALA A 366 -14.23 6.74 22.11
N LEU A 367 -14.93 7.86 21.85
CA LEU A 367 -14.39 9.25 21.92
C LEU A 367 -13.97 9.63 23.34
#